data_d1b2da0ca81650bdb3b383c6442326fb
#
_entry.id   d1b2da0ca81650bdb3b383c6442326fb
#
_cell.length_a   1.000
_cell.length_b   1.000
_cell.length_c   1.000
_cell.angle_alpha   90.00
_cell.angle_beta   90.00
_cell.angle_gamma   90.00
#
_symmetry.space_group_name_H-M   'P 1'
#
loop_
_entity.id
_entity.type
_entity.pdbx_description
1 polymer ?
#
loop_
_entity_poly.entity_id
_entity_poly.type
_entity_poly.pdbx_seq_one_letter_code
_entity_poly.pdbx_strand_id
1 'polypeptide(L)'
;MKKILSILLLCVLAVTASAVPARRGWQTRTQADGTTIEIQQFGDEFYHYMINREGKQVREVNGMYVEIGEAPTPMQAKARRAKIAARRQRKAVGTEPNLAPKGVVILANFKDKSMQSSHTQAVFDELCNSSNCTVNDGYPSAAQYFADQSNGAYRPVFDVFGPVTLSRNLDYYGHNLDENGDPTDESNDNTSDQYATDAVVEACILANQKYTINWADYDSDSDGKIDFVYVIYAGQGEADGGAANTIWPHNWEVSSARYYGSCTYTASQCKVGGKTIENYAMSGEMSGNSLGGIGTLCHEFGHVMGLPDLYDTSYGTVYENCLTPNDWDIMDGGSYNGDGHCPPNYDPWEKDFFGWLTPINLG
;
A
#
# COMPACT_ATOMS: atom_id res chain seq x y z
N MET A 1 -0.92 -30.01 46.57
CA MET A 1 -0.75 -29.98 45.14
C MET A 1 -1.57 -28.79 44.58
N LYS A 2 -0.92 -27.67 44.36
CA LYS A 2 -1.56 -26.45 43.85
C LYS A 2 -1.52 -26.55 42.30
N LYS A 3 -2.69 -26.63 41.67
CA LYS A 3 -2.82 -26.53 40.22
C LYS A 3 -2.65 -25.06 39.84
N ILE A 4 -1.55 -24.74 39.20
CA ILE A 4 -1.31 -23.45 38.53
C ILE A 4 -2.08 -23.53 37.21
N LEU A 5 -3.17 -22.79 37.14
CA LEU A 5 -3.94 -22.59 35.94
C LEU A 5 -3.20 -21.49 35.11
N SER A 6 -2.40 -21.91 34.16
CA SER A 6 -1.82 -20.98 33.17
C SER A 6 -2.92 -20.53 32.23
N ILE A 7 -3.38 -19.30 32.41
CA ILE A 7 -4.22 -18.62 31.45
C ILE A 7 -3.28 -18.19 30.31
N LEU A 8 -3.29 -18.95 29.24
CA LEU A 8 -2.70 -18.53 27.96
C LEU A 8 -3.60 -17.42 27.41
N LEU A 9 -3.17 -16.17 27.60
CA LEU A 9 -3.80 -15.03 26.94
C LEU A 9 -3.42 -15.10 25.47
N LEU A 10 -4.29 -15.71 24.66
CA LEU A 10 -4.18 -15.68 23.22
C LEU A 10 -4.50 -14.24 22.79
N CYS A 11 -3.47 -13.40 22.64
CA CYS A 11 -3.61 -12.18 21.89
C CYS A 11 -3.80 -12.59 20.42
N VAL A 12 -5.05 -12.67 19.97
CA VAL A 12 -5.38 -12.67 18.56
C VAL A 12 -5.03 -11.27 18.07
N LEU A 13 -3.82 -11.11 17.54
CA LEU A 13 -3.47 -9.95 16.74
C LEU A 13 -4.35 -10.06 15.48
N ALA A 14 -5.42 -9.29 15.43
CA ALA A 14 -6.17 -9.09 14.22
C ALA A 14 -5.26 -8.29 13.28
N VAL A 15 -4.64 -8.97 12.32
CA VAL A 15 -3.88 -8.29 11.26
C VAL A 15 -4.91 -7.71 10.31
N THR A 16 -4.93 -6.40 10.22
CA THR A 16 -5.76 -5.64 9.26
C THR A 16 -5.03 -5.57 7.92
N ALA A 17 -5.72 -5.27 6.83
CA ALA A 17 -5.07 -4.81 5.61
C ALA A 17 -4.12 -3.66 6.00
N SER A 18 -3.03 -3.53 5.29
CA SER A 18 -1.97 -2.58 5.64
C SER A 18 -1.62 -1.72 4.44
N ALA A 19 -1.29 -0.47 4.66
CA ALA A 19 -0.94 0.49 3.62
C ALA A 19 -0.05 1.60 4.17
N VAL A 20 0.59 2.33 3.27
CA VAL A 20 1.32 3.55 3.66
C VAL A 20 0.39 4.54 4.38
N PRO A 21 0.87 5.22 5.43
CA PRO A 21 0.12 6.32 6.03
C PRO A 21 0.00 7.48 5.04
N ALA A 22 -0.91 8.42 5.28
CA ALA A 22 -0.98 9.67 4.56
C ALA A 22 0.37 10.38 4.60
N ARG A 23 0.84 10.90 3.45
CA ARG A 23 2.08 11.68 3.37
C ARG A 23 2.02 12.88 4.31
N ARG A 24 2.98 12.95 5.21
CA ARG A 24 3.04 14.00 6.25
C ARG A 24 3.39 15.36 5.68
N GLY A 25 3.00 16.39 6.43
CA GLY A 25 3.34 17.78 6.16
C GLY A 25 2.31 18.50 5.29
N TRP A 26 2.53 19.80 5.18
CA TRP A 26 1.69 20.67 4.39
C TRP A 26 2.02 20.54 2.91
N GLN A 27 1.00 20.38 2.10
CA GLN A 27 1.10 20.20 0.66
C GLN A 27 0.33 21.33 -0.04
N THR A 28 0.97 21.95 -1.02
CA THR A 28 0.31 22.96 -1.87
C THR A 28 -0.44 22.27 -2.99
N ARG A 29 -1.71 22.55 -3.12
CA ARG A 29 -2.57 22.03 -4.20
C ARG A 29 -3.00 23.16 -5.12
N THR A 30 -2.95 22.92 -6.42
CA THR A 30 -3.52 23.82 -7.42
C THR A 30 -4.95 23.42 -7.68
N GLN A 31 -5.87 24.37 -7.52
CA GLN A 31 -7.30 24.16 -7.72
C GLN A 31 -7.71 24.33 -9.20
N ALA A 32 -8.91 23.91 -9.55
CA ALA A 32 -9.41 23.97 -10.92
C ALA A 32 -9.48 25.40 -11.50
N ASP A 33 -9.61 26.40 -10.65
CA ASP A 33 -9.61 27.84 -11.04
C ASP A 33 -8.19 28.44 -11.14
N GLY A 34 -7.15 27.64 -10.92
CA GLY A 34 -5.73 28.05 -10.95
C GLY A 34 -5.23 28.65 -9.63
N THR A 35 -6.06 28.79 -8.61
CA THR A 35 -5.62 29.21 -7.27
C THR A 35 -4.93 28.05 -6.55
N THR A 36 -4.23 28.33 -5.46
CA THR A 36 -3.58 27.32 -4.63
C THR A 36 -4.14 27.30 -3.23
N ILE A 37 -4.19 26.13 -2.63
CA ILE A 37 -4.51 25.91 -1.23
C ILE A 37 -3.41 25.08 -0.57
N GLU A 38 -3.13 25.29 0.70
CA GLU A 38 -2.29 24.41 1.50
C GLU A 38 -3.19 23.48 2.32
N ILE A 39 -2.97 22.19 2.17
CA ILE A 39 -3.66 21.16 2.91
C ILE A 39 -2.67 20.25 3.64
N GLN A 40 -3.12 19.61 4.69
CA GLN A 40 -2.42 18.50 5.34
C GLN A 40 -3.36 17.32 5.42
N GLN A 41 -2.87 16.15 5.01
CA GLN A 41 -3.61 14.89 5.03
C GLN A 41 -3.24 14.06 6.25
N PHE A 42 -4.20 13.33 6.81
CA PHE A 42 -4.05 12.46 7.98
C PHE A 42 -4.74 11.14 7.72
N GLY A 43 -4.20 10.07 8.32
CA GLY A 43 -4.84 8.76 8.32
C GLY A 43 -4.17 7.73 7.43
N ASP A 44 -4.95 6.74 7.05
CA ASP A 44 -4.56 5.58 6.27
C ASP A 44 -5.71 5.13 5.35
N GLU A 45 -5.57 3.99 4.68
CA GLU A 45 -6.56 3.41 3.76
C GLU A 45 -7.91 3.09 4.41
N PHE A 46 -7.98 3.05 5.74
CA PHE A 46 -9.24 2.79 6.44
C PHE A 46 -10.02 4.06 6.73
N TYR A 47 -9.30 5.12 7.09
CA TYR A 47 -9.90 6.42 7.32
C TYR A 47 -8.85 7.52 7.21
N HIS A 48 -9.11 8.50 6.38
CA HIS A 48 -8.27 9.66 6.19
C HIS A 48 -9.09 10.94 6.05
N TYR A 49 -8.45 12.07 6.25
CA TYR A 49 -9.07 13.38 6.09
C TYR A 49 -8.02 14.47 5.84
N MET A 50 -8.44 15.57 5.28
CA MET A 50 -7.59 16.72 4.99
C MET A 50 -8.04 17.94 5.81
N ILE A 51 -7.08 18.78 6.20
CA ILE A 51 -7.35 20.07 6.82
C ILE A 51 -6.66 21.19 6.05
N ASN A 52 -7.23 22.40 6.12
CA ASN A 52 -6.57 23.64 5.69
C ASN A 52 -5.73 24.28 6.84
N ARG A 53 -5.09 25.42 6.55
CA ARG A 53 -4.27 26.16 7.54
C ARG A 53 -5.05 26.65 8.75
N GLU A 54 -6.36 26.83 8.64
CA GLU A 54 -7.27 27.21 9.71
C GLU A 54 -7.71 26.01 10.57
N GLY A 55 -7.26 24.80 10.24
CA GLY A 55 -7.62 23.57 10.94
C GLY A 55 -9.02 23.05 10.61
N LYS A 56 -9.65 23.59 9.57
CA LYS A 56 -10.95 23.11 9.10
C LYS A 56 -10.78 21.90 8.19
N GLN A 57 -11.67 20.94 8.34
CA GLN A 57 -11.71 19.82 7.39
C GLN A 57 -12.10 20.34 6.01
N VAL A 58 -11.36 19.89 5.00
CA VAL A 58 -11.62 20.21 3.58
C VAL A 58 -11.80 18.93 2.77
N ARG A 59 -12.55 19.07 1.68
CA ARG A 59 -12.75 18.01 0.69
C ARG A 59 -12.59 18.57 -0.71
N GLU A 60 -12.03 17.76 -1.60
CA GLU A 60 -11.99 18.09 -3.01
C GLU A 60 -13.37 17.84 -3.66
N VAL A 61 -13.87 18.84 -4.37
CA VAL A 61 -15.10 18.79 -5.16
C VAL A 61 -14.84 19.45 -6.50
N ASN A 62 -14.84 18.66 -7.58
CA ASN A 62 -14.59 19.15 -8.94
C ASN A 62 -13.27 19.96 -9.08
N GLY A 63 -12.22 19.49 -8.42
CA GLY A 63 -10.91 20.16 -8.42
C GLY A 63 -10.80 21.39 -7.54
N MET A 64 -11.79 21.65 -6.69
CA MET A 64 -11.81 22.72 -5.70
C MET A 64 -11.83 22.13 -4.30
N TYR A 65 -11.05 22.67 -3.35
CA TYR A 65 -11.09 22.26 -1.95
C TYR A 65 -12.09 23.14 -1.19
N VAL A 66 -13.15 22.52 -0.70
CA VAL A 66 -14.22 23.20 0.05
C VAL A 66 -14.17 22.80 1.52
N GLU A 67 -14.42 23.76 2.40
CA GLU A 67 -14.58 23.50 3.83
C GLU A 67 -15.87 22.76 4.11
N ILE A 68 -15.80 21.70 4.90
CA ILE A 68 -16.95 20.83 5.23
C ILE A 68 -17.22 20.77 6.74
N GLY A 69 -16.41 21.42 7.55
CA GLY A 69 -16.63 21.53 8.99
C GLY A 69 -15.35 21.54 9.80
N GLU A 70 -15.47 21.21 11.08
CA GLU A 70 -14.34 21.03 11.97
C GLU A 70 -13.64 19.71 11.67
N ALA A 71 -12.31 19.71 11.80
CA ALA A 71 -11.54 18.47 11.74
C ALA A 71 -12.06 17.46 12.79
N PRO A 72 -12.09 16.16 12.47
CA PRO A 72 -12.47 15.16 13.46
C PRO A 72 -11.49 15.17 14.63
N THR A 73 -12.01 15.02 15.84
CA THR A 73 -11.13 14.78 16.99
C THR A 73 -10.41 13.43 16.83
N PRO A 74 -9.24 13.25 17.45
CA PRO A 74 -8.53 11.96 17.41
C PRO A 74 -9.42 10.77 17.79
N MET A 75 -10.29 10.92 18.76
CA MET A 75 -11.22 9.86 19.17
C MET A 75 -12.27 9.53 18.10
N GLN A 76 -12.78 10.53 17.37
CA GLN A 76 -13.70 10.34 16.25
C GLN A 76 -12.99 9.64 15.08
N ALA A 77 -11.78 10.10 14.73
CA ALA A 77 -10.97 9.50 13.67
C ALA A 77 -10.68 8.02 13.97
N LYS A 78 -10.21 7.72 15.19
CA LYS A 78 -9.97 6.35 15.65
C LYS A 78 -11.22 5.47 15.58
N ALA A 79 -12.39 5.99 16.01
CA ALA A 79 -13.64 5.23 15.99
C ALA A 79 -14.08 4.91 14.54
N ARG A 80 -13.95 5.88 13.63
CA ARG A 80 -14.24 5.68 12.20
C ARG A 80 -13.30 4.65 11.58
N ARG A 81 -11.98 4.82 11.77
CA ARG A 81 -10.99 3.84 11.31
C ARG A 81 -11.30 2.42 11.81
N ALA A 82 -11.56 2.25 13.10
CA ALA A 82 -11.85 0.95 13.68
C ALA A 82 -13.09 0.28 13.07
N LYS A 83 -14.12 1.07 12.75
CA LYS A 83 -15.34 0.59 12.08
C LYS A 83 -15.05 0.03 10.68
N ILE A 84 -14.20 0.72 9.91
CA ILE A 84 -13.81 0.30 8.56
C ILE A 84 -12.83 -0.88 8.62
N ALA A 85 -11.79 -0.79 9.45
CA ALA A 85 -10.80 -1.86 9.62
C ALA A 85 -11.45 -3.21 10.01
N ALA A 86 -12.53 -3.17 10.80
CA ALA A 86 -13.30 -4.37 11.13
C ALA A 86 -13.92 -5.08 9.91
N ARG A 87 -14.10 -4.37 8.79
CA ARG A 87 -14.63 -4.89 7.53
C ARG A 87 -13.55 -5.33 6.54
N ARG A 88 -12.28 -5.04 6.85
CA ARG A 88 -11.13 -5.35 5.99
C ARG A 88 -10.09 -6.23 6.70
N GLN A 89 -10.52 -7.07 7.63
CA GLN A 89 -9.61 -7.97 8.33
C GLN A 89 -9.00 -8.98 7.35
N ARG A 90 -7.69 -9.17 7.46
CA ARG A 90 -6.97 -10.25 6.79
C ARG A 90 -7.17 -11.55 7.58
N LYS A 91 -6.97 -12.69 6.92
CA LYS A 91 -6.59 -13.90 7.65
C LYS A 91 -5.32 -13.61 8.47
N ALA A 92 -5.24 -14.17 9.67
CA ALA A 92 -4.03 -14.04 10.48
C ALA A 92 -2.80 -14.40 9.62
N VAL A 93 -1.86 -13.47 9.55
CA VAL A 93 -0.55 -13.70 8.91
C VAL A 93 0.16 -14.80 9.69
N GLY A 94 0.89 -15.66 9.00
CA GLY A 94 1.74 -16.66 9.63
C GLY A 94 2.76 -16.01 10.57
N THR A 95 3.22 -16.77 11.57
CA THR A 95 4.28 -16.32 12.49
C THR A 95 5.67 -16.32 11.85
N GLU A 96 5.78 -16.78 10.61
CA GLU A 96 7.02 -16.91 9.85
C GLU A 96 7.03 -15.92 8.68
N PRO A 97 8.19 -15.33 8.36
CA PRO A 97 8.30 -14.39 7.25
C PRO A 97 8.08 -15.09 5.90
N ASN A 98 7.39 -14.42 5.00
CA ASN A 98 7.26 -14.85 3.61
C ASN A 98 8.40 -14.19 2.78
N LEU A 99 9.48 -14.90 2.55
CA LEU A 99 10.60 -14.45 1.74
C LEU A 99 10.52 -15.01 0.31
N ALA A 100 9.45 -14.70 -0.41
CA ALA A 100 9.27 -15.11 -1.80
C ALA A 100 10.46 -14.66 -2.66
N PRO A 101 11.13 -15.57 -3.38
CA PRO A 101 12.32 -15.21 -4.16
C PRO A 101 11.98 -14.42 -5.41
N LYS A 102 10.72 -14.44 -5.85
CA LYS A 102 10.26 -13.87 -7.10
C LYS A 102 8.86 -13.27 -6.97
N GLY A 103 8.70 -12.04 -7.43
CA GLY A 103 7.42 -11.34 -7.48
C GLY A 103 7.06 -10.95 -8.92
N VAL A 104 5.77 -10.84 -9.20
CA VAL A 104 5.28 -10.33 -10.47
C VAL A 104 4.82 -8.87 -10.28
N VAL A 105 5.37 -7.96 -11.08
CA VAL A 105 4.99 -6.55 -11.11
C VAL A 105 4.23 -6.27 -12.42
N ILE A 106 3.04 -5.72 -12.32
CA ILE A 106 2.21 -5.41 -13.49
C ILE A 106 1.95 -3.91 -13.54
N LEU A 107 2.34 -3.29 -14.65
CA LEU A 107 2.06 -1.90 -14.94
C LEU A 107 0.64 -1.77 -15.50
N ALA A 108 -0.19 -0.91 -14.93
CA ALA A 108 -1.60 -0.79 -15.29
C ALA A 108 -1.98 0.65 -15.64
N ASN A 109 -2.49 0.84 -16.86
CA ASN A 109 -3.22 2.03 -17.27
C ASN A 109 -4.70 1.84 -16.93
N PHE A 110 -5.40 2.93 -16.63
CA PHE A 110 -6.85 2.97 -16.63
C PHE A 110 -7.38 3.35 -18.01
N LYS A 111 -8.67 3.18 -18.23
CA LYS A 111 -9.29 3.57 -19.51
C LYS A 111 -9.14 5.06 -19.82
N ASP A 112 -9.12 5.90 -18.80
CA ASP A 112 -9.04 7.36 -18.86
C ASP A 112 -7.70 7.93 -18.39
N LYS A 113 -6.79 7.11 -17.84
CA LYS A 113 -5.49 7.54 -17.34
C LYS A 113 -4.40 6.59 -17.77
N SER A 114 -3.39 7.11 -18.44
CA SER A 114 -2.20 6.35 -18.82
C SER A 114 -0.98 6.83 -18.08
N MET A 115 -0.01 5.94 -17.91
CA MET A 115 1.33 6.28 -17.43
C MET A 115 1.97 7.32 -18.35
N GLN A 116 2.89 8.08 -17.82
CA GLN A 116 3.71 9.00 -18.61
C GLN A 116 4.53 8.22 -19.64
N SER A 117 4.68 8.78 -20.83
CA SER A 117 5.37 8.11 -21.94
C SER A 117 6.85 7.80 -21.66
N SER A 118 7.47 8.53 -20.73
CA SER A 118 8.83 8.29 -20.23
C SER A 118 8.91 7.12 -19.25
N HIS A 119 7.79 6.73 -18.60
CA HIS A 119 7.73 5.68 -17.59
C HIS A 119 7.43 4.33 -18.24
N THR A 120 8.43 3.81 -18.93
CA THR A 120 8.34 2.56 -19.69
C THR A 120 8.53 1.34 -18.81
N GLN A 121 8.18 0.16 -19.34
CA GLN A 121 8.47 -1.11 -18.66
C GLN A 121 9.96 -1.25 -18.29
N ALA A 122 10.87 -0.81 -19.17
CA ALA A 122 12.31 -0.86 -18.91
C ALA A 122 12.74 0.04 -17.74
N VAL A 123 12.10 1.19 -17.56
CA VAL A 123 12.32 2.10 -16.42
C VAL A 123 11.91 1.41 -15.12
N PHE A 124 10.73 0.77 -15.08
CA PHE A 124 10.29 0.05 -13.90
C PHE A 124 11.08 -1.23 -13.63
N ASP A 125 11.52 -1.94 -14.67
CA ASP A 125 12.42 -3.08 -14.50
C ASP A 125 13.74 -2.64 -13.86
N GLU A 126 14.30 -1.52 -14.31
CA GLU A 126 15.50 -0.93 -13.71
C GLU A 126 15.27 -0.50 -12.26
N LEU A 127 14.13 0.19 -11.98
CA LEU A 127 13.73 0.62 -10.63
C LEU A 127 13.59 -0.56 -9.67
N CYS A 128 13.06 -1.68 -10.16
CA CYS A 128 12.85 -2.87 -9.33
C CYS A 128 14.10 -3.72 -9.15
N ASN A 129 14.96 -3.88 -10.17
CA ASN A 129 15.93 -4.98 -10.20
C ASN A 129 17.40 -4.56 -10.35
N SER A 130 17.69 -3.36 -10.89
CA SER A 130 19.06 -3.02 -11.29
C SER A 130 20.02 -2.98 -10.12
N SER A 131 21.21 -3.56 -10.30
CA SER A 131 22.32 -3.39 -9.35
C SER A 131 23.02 -2.03 -9.51
N ASN A 132 22.72 -1.30 -10.57
CA ASN A 132 23.23 0.04 -10.86
C ASN A 132 22.07 0.90 -11.36
N CYS A 133 21.12 1.17 -10.46
CA CYS A 133 19.91 1.90 -10.78
C CYS A 133 20.23 3.37 -11.05
N THR A 134 19.76 3.89 -12.18
CA THR A 134 19.94 5.30 -12.57
C THR A 134 18.63 6.08 -12.54
N VAL A 135 17.50 5.39 -12.45
CA VAL A 135 16.16 5.98 -12.48
C VAL A 135 15.59 6.26 -11.09
N ASN A 136 16.27 5.86 -10.03
CA ASN A 136 15.89 6.10 -8.64
C ASN A 136 16.71 7.24 -8.00
N ASP A 137 16.90 8.32 -8.71
CA ASP A 137 17.58 9.55 -8.24
C ASP A 137 18.96 9.31 -7.60
N GLY A 138 19.70 8.31 -8.08
CA GLY A 138 21.01 7.90 -7.57
C GLY A 138 20.96 6.94 -6.38
N TYR A 139 19.80 6.50 -5.95
CA TYR A 139 19.59 5.50 -4.90
C TYR A 139 19.43 4.09 -5.49
N PRO A 140 19.52 3.02 -4.68
CA PRO A 140 19.42 1.65 -5.16
C PRO A 140 18.04 1.30 -5.73
N SER A 141 17.96 0.21 -6.49
CA SER A 141 16.69 -0.43 -6.86
C SER A 141 16.07 -1.13 -5.65
N ALA A 142 14.79 -1.54 -5.76
CA ALA A 142 14.13 -2.30 -4.72
C ALA A 142 14.86 -3.61 -4.37
N ALA A 143 15.26 -4.41 -5.37
CA ALA A 143 16.01 -5.65 -5.14
C ALA A 143 17.38 -5.40 -4.47
N GLN A 144 18.06 -4.29 -4.81
CA GLN A 144 19.30 -3.92 -4.15
C GLN A 144 19.06 -3.44 -2.72
N TYR A 145 17.97 -2.67 -2.47
CA TYR A 145 17.56 -2.29 -1.12
C TYR A 145 17.42 -3.52 -0.22
N PHE A 146 16.66 -4.55 -0.65
CA PHE A 146 16.51 -5.79 0.13
C PHE A 146 17.83 -6.54 0.33
N ALA A 147 18.70 -6.56 -0.68
CA ALA A 147 20.03 -7.14 -0.54
C ALA A 147 20.88 -6.42 0.51
N ASP A 148 20.83 -5.08 0.53
CA ASP A 148 21.54 -4.26 1.50
C ASP A 148 20.98 -4.44 2.93
N GLN A 149 19.64 -4.50 3.08
CA GLN A 149 19.00 -4.72 4.37
C GLN A 149 19.35 -6.07 4.99
N SER A 150 19.49 -7.10 4.15
CA SER A 150 19.75 -8.49 4.55
C SER A 150 21.22 -8.90 4.56
N ASN A 151 22.16 -7.96 4.33
CA ASN A 151 23.56 -8.28 4.10
C ASN A 151 23.80 -9.30 2.97
N GLY A 152 22.97 -9.24 1.92
CA GLY A 152 23.01 -10.11 0.75
C GLY A 152 22.30 -11.44 0.90
N ALA A 153 21.68 -11.72 2.05
CA ALA A 153 20.96 -12.97 2.27
C ALA A 153 19.65 -13.07 1.48
N TYR A 154 19.03 -11.94 1.16
CA TYR A 154 17.78 -11.87 0.42
C TYR A 154 17.87 -10.81 -0.69
N ARG A 155 17.63 -11.24 -1.92
CA ARG A 155 17.56 -10.38 -3.10
C ARG A 155 16.45 -10.91 -3.99
N PRO A 156 15.21 -10.40 -3.85
CA PRO A 156 14.09 -10.82 -4.70
C PRO A 156 14.30 -10.39 -6.15
N VAL A 157 13.63 -11.07 -7.07
CA VAL A 157 13.54 -10.68 -8.47
C VAL A 157 12.11 -10.27 -8.76
N PHE A 158 11.93 -9.11 -9.36
CA PHE A 158 10.62 -8.57 -9.74
C PHE A 158 10.48 -8.62 -11.28
N ASP A 159 9.72 -9.58 -11.81
CA ASP A 159 9.46 -9.63 -13.24
C ASP A 159 8.38 -8.60 -13.60
N VAL A 160 8.75 -7.59 -14.37
CA VAL A 160 7.89 -6.46 -14.73
C VAL A 160 7.20 -6.69 -16.06
N PHE A 161 5.88 -6.61 -16.08
CA PHE A 161 5.05 -6.73 -17.28
C PHE A 161 4.15 -5.50 -17.46
N GLY A 162 3.86 -5.15 -18.68
CA GLY A 162 2.92 -4.03 -18.92
C GLY A 162 3.49 -2.97 -19.88
N PRO A 163 2.82 -1.79 -19.94
CA PRO A 163 1.52 -1.58 -19.32
C PRO A 163 0.39 -2.37 -20.00
N VAL A 164 -0.56 -2.84 -19.20
CA VAL A 164 -1.88 -3.27 -19.64
C VAL A 164 -2.89 -2.15 -19.44
N THR A 165 -4.02 -2.16 -20.15
CA THR A 165 -5.06 -1.13 -19.98
C THR A 165 -6.33 -1.75 -19.42
N LEU A 166 -6.68 -1.36 -18.20
CA LEU A 166 -7.88 -1.80 -17.50
C LEU A 166 -9.15 -1.28 -18.22
N SER A 167 -10.25 -1.99 -18.05
CA SER A 167 -11.50 -1.74 -18.79
C SER A 167 -12.31 -0.54 -18.29
N ARG A 168 -12.06 -0.09 -17.06
CA ARG A 168 -12.79 1.00 -16.41
C ARG A 168 -11.91 2.22 -16.20
N ASN A 169 -12.56 3.34 -15.90
CA ASN A 169 -11.90 4.58 -15.48
C ASN A 169 -11.29 4.41 -14.08
N LEU A 170 -10.30 5.24 -13.76
CA LEU A 170 -9.64 5.25 -12.45
C LEU A 170 -10.65 5.34 -11.30
N ASP A 171 -11.63 6.24 -11.41
CA ASP A 171 -12.67 6.46 -10.44
C ASP A 171 -13.48 5.19 -10.07
N TYR A 172 -13.66 4.24 -10.99
CA TYR A 172 -14.33 2.97 -10.69
C TYR A 172 -13.57 2.13 -9.66
N TYR A 173 -12.24 2.18 -9.71
CA TYR A 173 -11.38 1.37 -8.83
C TYR A 173 -11.03 2.10 -7.53
N GLY A 174 -10.80 3.42 -7.60
CA GLY A 174 -10.33 4.25 -6.50
C GLY A 174 -11.43 5.11 -5.85
N HIS A 175 -12.70 4.95 -6.24
CA HIS A 175 -13.79 5.69 -5.62
C HIS A 175 -13.95 5.29 -4.15
N ASN A 176 -13.92 6.27 -3.26
CA ASN A 176 -14.02 6.03 -1.83
C ASN A 176 -15.43 5.60 -1.41
N LEU A 177 -15.50 4.68 -0.45
CA LEU A 177 -16.73 4.27 0.19
C LEU A 177 -17.03 5.18 1.39
N ASP A 178 -18.30 5.26 1.80
CA ASP A 178 -18.68 5.89 3.07
C ASP A 178 -18.38 4.97 4.27
N GLU A 179 -18.62 5.46 5.49
CA GLU A 179 -18.43 4.66 6.71
C GLU A 179 -19.36 3.43 6.80
N ASN A 180 -20.39 3.32 5.93
CA ASN A 180 -21.27 2.17 5.83
C ASN A 180 -20.85 1.18 4.76
N GLY A 181 -19.89 1.57 3.90
CA GLY A 181 -19.41 0.79 2.78
C GLY A 181 -20.20 1.02 1.50
N ASP A 182 -20.99 2.09 1.43
CA ASP A 182 -21.70 2.51 0.23
C ASP A 182 -20.82 3.48 -0.58
N PRO A 183 -20.92 3.49 -1.92
CA PRO A 183 -20.21 4.47 -2.74
C PRO A 183 -20.62 5.88 -2.35
N THR A 184 -19.61 6.73 -2.11
CA THR A 184 -19.86 8.11 -1.73
C THR A 184 -20.13 8.94 -2.98
N ASP A 185 -21.27 9.61 -3.03
CA ASP A 185 -21.51 10.64 -4.01
C ASP A 185 -21.16 12.03 -3.46
N GLU A 186 -21.30 12.25 -2.16
CA GLU A 186 -21.06 13.54 -1.51
C GLU A 186 -20.66 13.42 -0.02
N SER A 187 -20.41 12.23 0.51
CA SER A 187 -20.12 12.09 1.92
C SER A 187 -18.69 12.56 2.24
N ASN A 188 -18.49 13.01 3.46
CA ASN A 188 -17.21 13.51 3.96
C ASN A 188 -16.28 12.39 4.39
N ASP A 189 -16.63 11.15 4.13
CA ASP A 189 -15.94 9.99 4.66
C ASP A 189 -15.03 9.42 3.58
N ASN A 190 -13.81 9.92 3.57
CA ASN A 190 -12.72 9.30 2.83
C ASN A 190 -12.34 8.02 3.58
N THR A 191 -12.72 6.90 3.02
CA THR A 191 -12.45 5.58 3.56
C THR A 191 -11.77 4.72 2.50
N SER A 192 -12.04 3.44 2.48
CA SER A 192 -11.38 2.53 1.55
C SER A 192 -11.94 2.60 0.13
N ASP A 193 -11.08 2.36 -0.83
CA ASP A 193 -11.41 2.26 -2.25
C ASP A 193 -12.45 1.18 -2.52
N GLN A 194 -13.34 1.45 -3.45
CA GLN A 194 -14.46 0.58 -3.77
C GLN A 194 -14.01 -0.76 -4.38
N TYR A 195 -13.21 -0.71 -5.45
CA TYR A 195 -12.85 -1.89 -6.24
C TYR A 195 -11.37 -1.94 -6.63
N ALA A 196 -10.47 -1.45 -5.78
CA ALA A 196 -9.03 -1.51 -6.04
C ALA A 196 -8.54 -2.95 -6.32
N THR A 197 -9.11 -3.95 -5.64
CA THR A 197 -8.80 -5.37 -5.89
C THR A 197 -9.20 -5.82 -7.30
N ASP A 198 -10.27 -5.26 -7.88
CA ASP A 198 -10.65 -5.58 -9.26
C ASP A 198 -9.56 -5.15 -10.24
N ALA A 199 -8.89 -4.01 -9.99
CA ALA A 199 -7.76 -3.56 -10.82
C ALA A 199 -6.62 -4.59 -10.82
N VAL A 200 -6.32 -5.19 -9.66
CA VAL A 200 -5.28 -6.22 -9.53
C VAL A 200 -5.65 -7.49 -10.31
N VAL A 201 -6.85 -8.00 -10.11
CA VAL A 201 -7.32 -9.22 -10.78
C VAL A 201 -7.36 -9.01 -12.28
N GLU A 202 -7.89 -7.88 -12.75
CA GLU A 202 -7.96 -7.56 -14.17
C GLU A 202 -6.57 -7.38 -14.78
N ALA A 203 -5.65 -6.70 -14.10
CA ALA A 203 -4.27 -6.55 -14.54
C ALA A 203 -3.58 -7.90 -14.75
N CYS A 204 -3.74 -8.84 -13.81
CA CYS A 204 -3.23 -10.20 -13.95
C CYS A 204 -3.82 -10.95 -15.15
N ILE A 205 -5.12 -10.86 -15.35
CA ILE A 205 -5.81 -11.49 -16.50
C ILE A 205 -5.28 -10.92 -17.81
N LEU A 206 -5.17 -9.60 -17.93
CA LEU A 206 -4.69 -8.91 -19.12
C LEU A 206 -3.20 -9.20 -19.39
N ALA A 207 -2.38 -9.23 -18.35
CA ALA A 207 -0.98 -9.62 -18.48
C ALA A 207 -0.84 -11.06 -18.96
N ASN A 208 -1.61 -11.99 -18.41
CA ASN A 208 -1.64 -13.40 -18.86
C ASN A 208 -2.08 -13.55 -20.33
N GLN A 209 -2.94 -12.67 -20.83
CA GLN A 209 -3.38 -12.67 -22.24
C GLN A 209 -2.32 -12.08 -23.17
N LYS A 210 -1.55 -11.10 -22.70
CA LYS A 210 -0.62 -10.31 -23.51
C LYS A 210 0.80 -10.90 -23.53
N TYR A 211 1.22 -11.51 -22.41
CA TYR A 211 2.59 -12.00 -22.22
C TYR A 211 2.60 -13.50 -21.95
N THR A 212 3.71 -14.14 -22.29
CA THR A 212 3.97 -15.54 -21.88
C THR A 212 4.56 -15.53 -20.49
N ILE A 213 3.71 -15.79 -19.46
CA ILE A 213 4.09 -15.80 -18.06
C ILE A 213 3.96 -17.23 -17.53
N ASN A 214 5.05 -17.77 -16.97
CA ASN A 214 4.99 -19.02 -16.23
C ASN A 214 4.62 -18.74 -14.78
N TRP A 215 3.33 -18.74 -14.48
CA TRP A 215 2.80 -18.43 -13.16
C TRP A 215 3.26 -19.38 -12.05
N ALA A 216 3.77 -20.56 -12.40
CA ALA A 216 4.33 -21.50 -11.43
C ALA A 216 5.66 -20.99 -10.81
N ASP A 217 6.35 -20.07 -11.47
CA ASP A 217 7.58 -19.45 -10.94
C ASP A 217 7.32 -18.54 -9.74
N TYR A 218 6.06 -18.14 -9.51
CA TYR A 218 5.61 -17.25 -8.44
C TYR A 218 4.78 -17.96 -7.36
N ASP A 219 4.92 -19.26 -7.24
CA ASP A 219 4.30 -20.12 -6.22
C ASP A 219 5.41 -20.99 -5.64
N SER A 220 6.25 -20.37 -4.80
CA SER A 220 7.51 -20.96 -4.33
C SER A 220 7.29 -22.10 -3.32
N ASP A 221 6.20 -22.07 -2.56
CA ASP A 221 5.82 -23.08 -1.58
C ASP A 221 4.88 -24.14 -2.15
N SER A 222 4.45 -23.99 -3.42
CA SER A 222 3.57 -24.93 -4.14
C SER A 222 2.18 -25.08 -3.52
N ASP A 223 1.64 -24.04 -2.87
CA ASP A 223 0.29 -24.04 -2.29
C ASP A 223 -0.82 -23.76 -3.33
N GLY A 224 -0.45 -23.48 -4.57
CA GLY A 224 -1.35 -23.19 -5.69
C GLY A 224 -1.78 -21.73 -5.77
N LYS A 225 -1.16 -20.85 -4.99
CA LYS A 225 -1.36 -19.40 -5.03
C LYS A 225 -0.10 -18.73 -5.57
N ILE A 226 -0.30 -17.52 -6.06
CA ILE A 226 0.81 -16.63 -6.38
C ILE A 226 1.28 -15.99 -5.06
N ASP A 227 2.57 -16.13 -4.75
CA ASP A 227 3.17 -15.62 -3.51
C ASP A 227 2.94 -14.11 -3.37
N PHE A 228 3.08 -13.38 -4.51
CA PHE A 228 2.98 -11.93 -4.52
C PHE A 228 2.71 -11.35 -5.92
N VAL A 229 1.71 -10.47 -5.98
CA VAL A 229 1.44 -9.60 -7.13
C VAL A 229 1.60 -8.15 -6.70
N TYR A 230 2.36 -7.37 -7.47
CA TYR A 230 2.42 -5.91 -7.30
C TYR A 230 1.86 -5.21 -8.53
N VAL A 231 0.94 -4.26 -8.32
CA VAL A 231 0.41 -3.45 -9.42
C VAL A 231 0.89 -2.01 -9.26
N ILE A 232 1.60 -1.51 -10.26
CA ILE A 232 1.91 -0.08 -10.36
C ILE A 232 0.88 0.53 -11.32
N TYR A 233 0.01 1.37 -10.80
CA TYR A 233 -1.05 1.99 -11.59
C TYR A 233 -0.70 3.41 -12.03
N ALA A 234 -1.25 3.84 -13.17
CA ALA A 234 -0.97 5.14 -13.78
C ALA A 234 -1.40 6.30 -12.88
N GLY A 235 -0.50 7.24 -12.67
CA GLY A 235 -0.73 8.47 -11.91
C GLY A 235 -0.29 8.38 -10.46
N GLN A 236 -0.78 9.30 -9.65
CA GLN A 236 -0.43 9.48 -8.24
C GLN A 236 -1.43 8.75 -7.35
N GLY A 237 -0.95 8.15 -6.28
CA GLY A 237 -1.80 7.55 -5.25
C GLY A 237 -2.42 8.60 -4.33
N GLU A 238 -3.58 8.30 -3.76
CA GLU A 238 -4.29 9.22 -2.86
C GLU A 238 -3.46 9.56 -1.61
N ALA A 239 -2.78 8.59 -1.01
CA ALA A 239 -1.92 8.79 0.16
C ALA A 239 -0.78 9.79 -0.06
N ASP A 240 -0.29 9.89 -1.29
CA ASP A 240 0.78 10.82 -1.70
C ASP A 240 0.23 12.07 -2.39
N GLY A 241 -1.06 12.32 -2.24
CA GLY A 241 -1.70 13.53 -2.71
C GLY A 241 -2.35 13.45 -4.08
N GLY A 242 -2.68 12.28 -4.55
CA GLY A 242 -3.64 12.11 -5.62
C GLY A 242 -5.03 12.65 -5.25
N ALA A 243 -5.91 12.77 -6.24
CA ALA A 243 -7.29 13.15 -6.01
C ALA A 243 -8.03 12.06 -5.21
N ALA A 244 -9.14 12.42 -4.55
CA ALA A 244 -9.93 11.52 -3.71
C ALA A 244 -10.58 10.33 -4.44
N ASN A 245 -10.52 10.29 -5.75
CA ASN A 245 -10.96 9.16 -6.58
C ASN A 245 -9.79 8.34 -7.15
N THR A 246 -8.57 8.56 -6.63
CA THR A 246 -7.42 7.72 -6.95
C THR A 246 -7.25 6.64 -5.89
N ILE A 247 -6.55 5.56 -6.24
CA ILE A 247 -6.37 4.44 -5.34
C ILE A 247 -5.38 4.80 -4.23
N TRP A 248 -5.71 4.43 -2.99
CA TRP A 248 -4.76 4.46 -1.89
C TRP A 248 -3.78 3.30 -2.02
N PRO A 249 -2.45 3.51 -2.02
CA PRO A 249 -1.47 2.44 -2.02
C PRO A 249 -1.67 1.53 -0.81
N HIS A 250 -1.76 0.22 -1.05
CA HIS A 250 -2.03 -0.74 0.04
C HIS A 250 -1.64 -2.18 -0.35
N ASN A 251 -1.56 -3.02 0.67
CA ASN A 251 -1.45 -4.47 0.58
C ASN A 251 -2.72 -5.15 1.11
N TRP A 252 -3.24 -6.14 0.40
CA TRP A 252 -4.37 -6.94 0.86
C TRP A 252 -4.43 -8.32 0.19
N GLU A 253 -5.55 -9.03 0.42
CA GLU A 253 -5.82 -10.37 -0.10
C GLU A 253 -7.09 -10.38 -0.95
N VAL A 254 -7.03 -11.02 -2.12
CA VAL A 254 -8.17 -11.13 -3.03
C VAL A 254 -9.33 -11.89 -2.39
N SER A 255 -9.06 -12.94 -1.62
CA SER A 255 -10.10 -13.72 -0.95
C SER A 255 -10.81 -12.91 0.13
N SER A 256 -10.09 -12.09 0.88
CA SER A 256 -10.63 -11.16 1.88
C SER A 256 -11.46 -10.06 1.22
N ALA A 257 -10.95 -9.43 0.16
CA ALA A 257 -11.69 -8.41 -0.61
C ALA A 257 -13.02 -8.96 -1.16
N ARG A 258 -13.01 -10.19 -1.68
CA ARG A 258 -14.24 -10.86 -2.12
C ARG A 258 -15.23 -11.12 -0.98
N TYR A 259 -14.73 -11.53 0.16
CA TYR A 259 -15.58 -11.77 1.35
C TYR A 259 -16.29 -10.49 1.82
N TYR A 260 -15.59 -9.36 1.77
CA TYR A 260 -16.13 -8.06 2.20
C TYR A 260 -16.83 -7.27 1.07
N GLY A 261 -16.91 -7.82 -0.15
CA GLY A 261 -17.62 -7.18 -1.26
C GLY A 261 -16.83 -6.12 -2.03
N SER A 262 -15.51 -5.99 -1.76
CA SER A 262 -14.61 -5.05 -2.45
C SER A 262 -13.94 -5.68 -3.69
N CYS A 263 -14.38 -6.85 -4.12
CA CYS A 263 -13.97 -7.48 -5.36
C CYS A 263 -15.18 -8.15 -6.03
N THR A 264 -15.41 -7.79 -7.30
CA THR A 264 -16.56 -8.30 -8.08
C THR A 264 -16.28 -9.61 -8.79
N TYR A 265 -15.01 -10.01 -8.91
CA TYR A 265 -14.61 -11.26 -9.55
C TYR A 265 -14.93 -12.48 -8.69
N THR A 266 -15.41 -13.53 -9.32
CA THR A 266 -15.64 -14.83 -8.66
C THR A 266 -14.30 -15.53 -8.37
N ALA A 267 -14.30 -16.52 -7.45
CA ALA A 267 -13.09 -17.28 -7.11
C ALA A 267 -12.45 -17.98 -8.34
N SER A 268 -13.26 -18.38 -9.32
CA SER A 268 -12.76 -19.01 -10.55
C SER A 268 -12.13 -18.00 -11.50
N GLN A 269 -12.53 -16.74 -11.45
CA GLN A 269 -11.97 -15.66 -12.26
C GLN A 269 -10.68 -15.10 -11.65
N CYS A 270 -10.49 -15.23 -10.33
CA CYS A 270 -9.26 -14.82 -9.64
C CYS A 270 -8.14 -15.85 -9.82
N LYS A 271 -7.95 -16.35 -11.05
CA LYS A 271 -6.91 -17.33 -11.40
C LYS A 271 -6.25 -17.02 -12.74
N VAL A 272 -4.94 -17.20 -12.78
CA VAL A 272 -4.12 -17.09 -14.00
C VAL A 272 -3.12 -18.26 -14.05
N GLY A 273 -2.93 -18.87 -15.22
CA GLY A 273 -2.02 -20.01 -15.38
C GLY A 273 -2.26 -21.18 -14.41
N GLY A 274 -3.50 -21.34 -13.92
CA GLY A 274 -3.86 -22.36 -12.93
C GLY A 274 -3.56 -21.98 -11.48
N LYS A 275 -2.93 -20.84 -11.22
CA LYS A 275 -2.62 -20.31 -9.88
C LYS A 275 -3.67 -19.31 -9.42
N THR A 276 -3.92 -19.24 -8.12
CA THR A 276 -4.84 -18.29 -7.51
C THR A 276 -4.12 -16.98 -7.24
N ILE A 277 -4.71 -15.86 -7.66
CA ILE A 277 -4.27 -14.52 -7.26
C ILE A 277 -4.76 -14.30 -5.83
N GLU A 278 -3.86 -14.09 -4.90
CA GLU A 278 -4.21 -13.95 -3.48
C GLU A 278 -3.57 -12.73 -2.85
N ASN A 279 -2.28 -12.79 -2.50
CA ASN A 279 -1.58 -11.66 -1.90
C ASN A 279 -1.23 -10.63 -2.96
N TYR A 280 -1.58 -9.40 -2.72
CA TYR A 280 -1.23 -8.31 -3.61
C TYR A 280 -0.85 -7.05 -2.85
N ALA A 281 -0.09 -6.20 -3.51
CA ALA A 281 0.08 -4.81 -3.13
C ALA A 281 0.00 -3.91 -4.37
N MET A 282 -0.20 -2.63 -4.16
CA MET A 282 -0.30 -1.68 -5.26
C MET A 282 0.12 -0.27 -4.86
N SER A 283 0.68 0.47 -5.83
CA SER A 283 1.04 1.87 -5.67
C SER A 283 0.88 2.66 -6.96
N GLY A 284 0.87 3.99 -6.84
CA GLY A 284 0.90 4.88 -7.99
C GLY A 284 2.26 4.88 -8.69
N GLU A 285 2.23 5.24 -9.97
CA GLU A 285 3.41 5.50 -10.80
C GLU A 285 4.20 6.73 -10.33
N MET A 286 3.48 7.71 -9.78
CA MET A 286 3.98 9.06 -9.50
C MET A 286 4.05 9.34 -8.02
N SER A 287 5.10 10.07 -7.60
CA SER A 287 5.12 10.86 -6.38
C SER A 287 5.24 12.34 -6.76
N GLY A 288 4.24 13.14 -6.40
CA GLY A 288 4.13 14.49 -6.91
C GLY A 288 4.09 14.54 -8.46
N ASN A 289 5.04 15.21 -9.07
CA ASN A 289 5.13 15.36 -10.53
C ASN A 289 6.21 14.46 -11.19
N SER A 290 6.83 13.58 -10.42
CA SER A 290 7.95 12.74 -10.86
C SER A 290 7.60 11.26 -10.77
N LEU A 291 8.45 10.41 -11.34
CA LEU A 291 8.41 8.99 -11.09
C LEU A 291 8.54 8.74 -9.58
N GLY A 292 7.68 7.93 -9.01
CA GLY A 292 7.78 7.51 -7.62
C GLY A 292 9.03 6.65 -7.40
N GLY A 293 9.67 6.80 -6.22
CA GLY A 293 10.78 5.94 -5.82
C GLY A 293 10.33 4.54 -5.37
N ILE A 294 11.25 3.82 -4.77
CA ILE A 294 11.02 2.43 -4.29
C ILE A 294 10.34 2.35 -2.92
N GLY A 295 10.18 3.48 -2.21
CA GLY A 295 9.78 3.50 -0.81
C GLY A 295 8.44 2.82 -0.55
N THR A 296 7.38 3.22 -1.28
CA THR A 296 6.07 2.59 -1.16
C THR A 296 6.10 1.12 -1.57
N LEU A 297 6.82 0.77 -2.65
CA LEU A 297 6.98 -0.63 -3.07
C LEU A 297 7.62 -1.47 -1.95
N CYS A 298 8.71 -0.99 -1.34
CA CYS A 298 9.40 -1.73 -0.29
C CYS A 298 8.61 -1.79 1.01
N HIS A 299 7.81 -0.75 1.33
CA HIS A 299 6.87 -0.75 2.46
C HIS A 299 5.79 -1.83 2.27
N GLU A 300 5.06 -1.77 1.16
CA GLU A 300 3.98 -2.72 0.88
C GLU A 300 4.50 -4.16 0.73
N PHE A 301 5.70 -4.33 0.18
CA PHE A 301 6.34 -5.64 0.15
C PHE A 301 6.77 -6.11 1.54
N GLY A 302 7.12 -5.20 2.46
CA GLY A 302 7.32 -5.49 3.87
C GLY A 302 6.11 -6.17 4.51
N HIS A 303 4.91 -5.70 4.18
CA HIS A 303 3.67 -6.35 4.63
C HIS A 303 3.47 -7.75 4.04
N VAL A 304 3.80 -7.94 2.76
CA VAL A 304 3.77 -9.28 2.14
C VAL A 304 4.74 -10.22 2.85
N MET A 305 5.90 -9.72 3.26
CA MET A 305 6.87 -10.50 4.03
C MET A 305 6.45 -10.73 5.49
N GLY A 306 5.39 -10.07 5.98
CA GLY A 306 4.78 -10.32 7.28
C GLY A 306 4.94 -9.19 8.32
N LEU A 307 5.49 -8.04 7.96
CA LEU A 307 5.61 -6.91 8.88
C LEU A 307 4.28 -6.18 9.09
N PRO A 308 4.01 -5.65 10.29
CA PRO A 308 2.93 -4.72 10.55
C PRO A 308 3.34 -3.28 10.21
N ASP A 309 2.35 -2.38 10.16
CA ASP A 309 2.61 -0.95 10.24
C ASP A 309 3.15 -0.54 11.61
N LEU A 310 4.09 0.38 11.62
CA LEU A 310 4.67 0.95 12.84
C LEU A 310 4.19 2.38 13.12
N TYR A 311 3.43 2.99 12.24
CA TYR A 311 2.82 4.30 12.50
C TYR A 311 1.64 4.22 13.47
N ASP A 312 1.30 5.36 14.10
CA ASP A 312 0.22 5.41 15.09
C ASP A 312 -1.17 5.36 14.45
N THR A 313 -1.78 4.19 14.44
CA THR A 313 -3.15 3.96 13.99
C THR A 313 -4.21 4.39 15.01
N SER A 314 -3.81 4.90 16.19
CA SER A 314 -4.72 5.35 17.23
C SER A 314 -5.04 6.83 17.20
N TYR A 315 -4.41 7.58 16.29
CA TYR A 315 -4.51 9.05 16.19
C TYR A 315 -4.14 9.76 17.51
N GLY A 316 -3.18 9.22 18.26
CA GLY A 316 -2.73 9.77 19.55
C GLY A 316 -3.67 9.51 20.72
N THR A 317 -4.76 8.73 20.57
CA THR A 317 -5.73 8.53 21.65
C THR A 317 -5.30 7.51 22.72
N VAL A 318 -4.39 6.60 22.37
CA VAL A 318 -3.92 5.56 23.30
C VAL A 318 -2.63 5.99 23.98
N TYR A 319 -1.78 6.67 23.25
CA TYR A 319 -0.48 7.12 23.69
C TYR A 319 -0.25 8.55 23.23
N GLU A 320 -0.75 9.55 23.99
CA GLU A 320 -0.54 10.99 23.66
C GLU A 320 0.93 11.37 23.44
N ASN A 321 1.87 10.54 23.92
CA ASN A 321 3.31 10.73 23.79
C ASN A 321 4.00 9.50 23.17
N CYS A 322 3.29 8.62 22.47
CA CYS A 322 3.93 7.51 21.77
C CYS A 322 4.70 8.05 20.57
N LEU A 323 6.00 7.92 20.64
CA LEU A 323 6.87 8.19 19.51
C LEU A 323 6.92 6.94 18.65
N THR A 324 6.29 6.99 17.49
CA THR A 324 6.53 6.00 16.44
C THR A 324 7.89 6.30 15.79
N PRO A 325 8.50 5.36 15.05
CA PRO A 325 9.77 5.61 14.38
C PRO A 325 9.71 6.74 13.35
N ASN A 326 8.53 7.11 12.86
CA ASN A 326 8.33 8.18 11.87
C ASN A 326 9.16 7.97 10.60
N ASP A 327 9.91 9.00 10.20
CA ASP A 327 10.73 9.01 8.99
C ASP A 327 12.00 8.13 9.10
N TRP A 328 12.23 7.48 10.26
CA TRP A 328 13.38 6.62 10.49
C TRP A 328 13.13 5.14 10.18
N ASP A 329 11.89 4.80 9.86
CA ASP A 329 11.49 3.43 9.55
C ASP A 329 10.62 3.37 8.30
N ILE A 330 10.86 2.35 7.47
CA ILE A 330 10.13 2.18 6.22
C ILE A 330 8.68 1.75 6.46
N MET A 331 8.39 1.03 7.56
CA MET A 331 7.03 0.61 7.93
C MET A 331 6.25 1.71 8.64
N ASP A 332 6.79 2.95 8.65
CA ASP A 332 6.12 4.19 9.05
C ASP A 332 6.28 5.23 7.92
N GLY A 333 6.36 6.51 8.23
CA GLY A 333 6.48 7.62 7.27
C GLY A 333 7.75 7.63 6.42
N GLY A 334 8.76 6.84 6.77
CA GLY A 334 10.03 6.76 6.06
C GLY A 334 9.92 6.29 4.60
N SER A 335 8.83 5.61 4.24
CA SER A 335 8.55 5.23 2.85
C SER A 335 8.49 6.44 1.89
N TYR A 336 8.25 7.64 2.40
CA TYR A 336 8.20 8.89 1.62
C TYR A 336 9.51 9.67 1.58
N ASN A 337 10.58 9.21 2.24
CA ASN A 337 11.85 9.94 2.26
C ASN A 337 12.40 10.16 0.85
N GLY A 338 12.76 11.43 0.54
CA GLY A 338 13.22 11.82 -0.78
C GLY A 338 12.20 11.48 -1.89
N ASP A 339 10.91 11.74 -1.68
CA ASP A 339 9.82 11.37 -2.58
C ASP A 339 9.79 9.85 -2.91
N GLY A 340 10.12 9.04 -1.89
CA GLY A 340 10.18 7.58 -1.99
C GLY A 340 11.49 7.03 -2.57
N HIS A 341 12.43 7.87 -2.99
CA HIS A 341 13.67 7.40 -3.60
C HIS A 341 14.68 6.89 -2.56
N CYS A 342 14.62 7.40 -1.32
CA CYS A 342 15.58 7.11 -0.25
C CYS A 342 14.90 6.58 1.01
N PRO A 343 14.20 5.44 0.97
CA PRO A 343 13.60 4.88 2.17
C PRO A 343 14.68 4.51 3.20
N PRO A 344 14.38 4.64 4.52
CA PRO A 344 15.30 4.24 5.58
C PRO A 344 15.39 2.72 5.67
N ASN A 345 16.25 2.25 6.56
CA ASN A 345 16.39 0.83 6.83
C ASN A 345 15.17 0.28 7.57
N TYR A 346 14.97 -1.03 7.45
CA TYR A 346 14.22 -1.80 8.44
C TYR A 346 14.89 -1.71 9.79
N ASP A 347 14.12 -1.66 10.87
CA ASP A 347 14.65 -1.60 12.23
C ASP A 347 15.30 -2.94 12.68
N PRO A 348 15.99 -3.00 13.82
CA PRO A 348 16.59 -4.25 14.29
C PRO A 348 15.58 -5.37 14.61
N TRP A 349 14.35 -5.04 15.05
CA TRP A 349 13.31 -6.02 15.33
C TRP A 349 12.79 -6.66 14.03
N GLU A 350 12.57 -5.86 13.01
CA GLU A 350 12.14 -6.30 11.68
C GLU A 350 13.21 -7.20 11.03
N LYS A 351 14.48 -6.82 11.13
CA LYS A 351 15.59 -7.63 10.63
C LYS A 351 15.76 -8.95 11.39
N ASP A 352 15.50 -8.97 12.71
CA ASP A 352 15.48 -10.19 13.50
C ASP A 352 14.29 -11.08 13.10
N PHE A 353 13.12 -10.50 12.88
CA PHE A 353 11.94 -11.21 12.37
C PHE A 353 12.22 -11.92 11.04
N PHE A 354 12.94 -11.27 10.14
CA PHE A 354 13.36 -11.87 8.85
C PHE A 354 14.53 -12.85 8.96
N GLY A 355 15.16 -12.97 10.12
CA GLY A 355 16.39 -13.74 10.30
C GLY A 355 17.64 -13.09 9.65
N TRP A 356 17.58 -11.81 9.32
CA TRP A 356 18.72 -11.06 8.74
C TRP A 356 19.66 -10.48 9.79
N LEU A 357 19.22 -10.41 11.02
CA LEU A 357 19.99 -9.95 12.17
C LEU A 357 19.85 -10.97 13.32
N THR A 358 20.96 -11.30 13.97
CA THR A 358 20.92 -12.08 15.20
C THR A 358 21.30 -11.16 16.36
N PRO A 359 20.39 -10.85 17.30
CA PRO A 359 20.70 -10.02 18.46
C PRO A 359 21.80 -10.65 19.33
N ILE A 360 22.75 -9.83 19.78
CA ILE A 360 23.80 -10.25 20.73
C ILE A 360 23.32 -9.97 22.15
N ASN A 361 23.21 -11.01 22.96
CA ASN A 361 22.97 -10.83 24.37
C ASN A 361 24.24 -10.32 25.07
N LEU A 362 24.15 -9.13 25.64
CA LEU A 362 25.29 -8.50 26.33
C LEU A 362 25.45 -8.93 27.79
N GLY A 363 24.61 -9.87 28.29
CA GLY A 363 24.69 -10.41 29.66
C GLY A 363 23.88 -9.63 30.70
#